data_0a92c6b26fe0e69264fb0d9fbd06dffb
#
_entry.id   0a92c6b26fe0e69264fb0d9fbd06dffb
#
_cell.length_a   1.000
_cell.length_b   1.000
_cell.length_c   1.000
_cell.angle_alpha   90.00
_cell.angle_beta   90.00
_cell.angle_gamma   90.00
#
_symmetry.space_group_name_H-M   'P 1'
#
loop_
_entity.id
_entity.type
_entity.pdbx_description
1 polymer ?
#
loop_
_entity_poly.entity_id
_entity_poly.type
_entity_poly.pdbx_seq_one_letter_code
_entity_poly.pdbx_strand_id
1 'polypeptide(L)'
;PYSGRSSQGLKYIYNQQDWDDFVKSVDKNSYIVEPFIEGPIVVVEAVRQPKPNKVVAVTRREIISTPHGCSITVIVYQDNELEHATKILTEKLNVIGDVNFEYILAPDGKYYLVECNPRFSAGCEFACMAGYDCVENHIKCFQDKMIEDFHFKHNMIISRKYEEYITAVDCDVPYFNTIK
;
A
#
# COMPACT_ATOMS: atom_id res chain seq x y z
N PRO A 1 9.91 12.21 -9.18
CA PRO A 1 10.06 11.62 -10.53
C PRO A 1 8.84 10.77 -10.88
N TYR A 2 8.53 10.60 -12.17
CA TYR A 2 7.42 9.74 -12.62
C TYR A 2 7.79 8.24 -12.60
N SER A 3 9.05 7.90 -12.42
CA SER A 3 9.51 6.53 -12.19
C SER A 3 10.52 6.50 -11.04
N GLY A 4 10.41 5.50 -10.18
CA GLY A 4 11.25 5.38 -8.99
C GLY A 4 10.67 4.41 -7.99
N ARG A 5 11.22 4.42 -6.77
CA ARG A 5 10.74 3.61 -5.65
C ARG A 5 11.05 4.31 -4.32
N SER A 6 10.26 3.97 -3.27
CA SER A 6 10.53 4.40 -1.90
C SER A 6 10.75 5.92 -1.77
N SER A 7 9.93 6.73 -2.44
CA SER A 7 9.98 8.20 -2.43
C SER A 7 11.34 8.80 -2.84
N GLN A 8 12.19 8.04 -3.54
CA GLN A 8 13.47 8.56 -4.01
C GLN A 8 13.26 9.70 -5.00
N GLY A 9 13.89 10.85 -4.72
CA GLY A 9 13.79 12.03 -5.56
C GLY A 9 12.52 12.86 -5.38
N LEU A 10 11.63 12.48 -4.44
CA LEU A 10 10.49 13.32 -4.05
C LEU A 10 11.01 14.66 -3.52
N LYS A 11 10.39 15.75 -3.96
CA LYS A 11 10.69 17.11 -3.52
C LYS A 11 9.41 17.84 -3.14
N TYR A 12 9.44 18.50 -1.99
CA TYR A 12 8.39 19.41 -1.57
C TYR A 12 8.74 20.83 -2.03
N ILE A 13 7.78 21.48 -2.65
CA ILE A 13 7.88 22.85 -3.17
C ILE A 13 6.95 23.71 -2.35
N TYR A 14 7.50 24.62 -1.55
CA TYR A 14 6.72 25.45 -0.64
C TYR A 14 6.52 26.90 -1.15
N ASN A 15 7.36 27.31 -2.09
CA ASN A 15 7.35 28.68 -2.60
C ASN A 15 7.95 28.75 -4.01
N GLN A 16 7.89 29.95 -4.61
CA GLN A 16 8.39 30.17 -5.98
C GLN A 16 9.90 29.92 -6.09
N GLN A 17 10.69 30.26 -5.06
CA GLN A 17 12.14 30.05 -5.09
C GLN A 17 12.48 28.55 -5.16
N ASP A 18 11.81 27.73 -4.34
CA ASP A 18 11.98 26.26 -4.35
C ASP A 18 11.67 25.69 -5.76
N TRP A 19 10.62 26.21 -6.39
CA TRP A 19 10.26 25.82 -7.74
C TRP A 19 11.35 26.19 -8.75
N ASP A 20 11.84 27.43 -8.72
CA ASP A 20 12.85 27.93 -9.65
C ASP A 20 14.17 27.16 -9.52
N ASP A 21 14.54 26.80 -8.30
CA ASP A 21 15.74 26.00 -8.03
C ASP A 21 15.57 24.54 -8.45
N PHE A 22 14.39 23.98 -8.21
CA PHE A 22 14.04 22.64 -8.65
C PHE A 22 14.12 22.51 -10.18
N VAL A 23 13.46 23.38 -10.93
CA VAL A 23 13.45 23.33 -12.42
C VAL A 23 14.84 23.49 -13.04
N LYS A 24 15.76 24.19 -12.35
CA LYS A 24 17.17 24.32 -12.79
C LYS A 24 18.00 23.07 -12.50
N SER A 25 17.61 22.28 -11.50
CA SER A 25 18.40 21.16 -11.00
C SER A 25 18.01 19.80 -11.59
N VAL A 26 16.88 19.69 -12.30
CA VAL A 26 16.34 18.43 -12.81
C VAL A 26 15.86 18.54 -14.25
N ASP A 27 15.81 17.41 -14.95
CA ASP A 27 14.99 17.32 -16.16
C ASP A 27 13.50 17.26 -15.75
N LYS A 28 12.80 18.36 -15.97
CA LYS A 28 11.37 18.51 -15.64
C LYS A 28 10.47 17.48 -16.34
N ASN A 29 10.90 16.91 -17.46
CA ASN A 29 10.15 15.86 -18.16
C ASN A 29 10.22 14.51 -17.45
N SER A 30 11.08 14.38 -16.45
CA SER A 30 11.22 13.18 -15.61
C SER A 30 10.39 13.25 -14.33
N TYR A 31 9.58 14.31 -14.15
CA TYR A 31 8.81 14.52 -12.92
C TYR A 31 7.34 14.80 -13.23
N ILE A 32 6.50 14.39 -12.28
CA ILE A 32 5.13 14.87 -12.14
C ILE A 32 5.07 15.88 -11.00
N VAL A 33 4.12 16.80 -11.07
CA VAL A 33 3.87 17.80 -10.02
C VAL A 33 2.42 17.63 -9.58
N GLU A 34 2.22 17.47 -8.30
CA GLU A 34 0.92 17.22 -7.69
C GLU A 34 0.71 18.18 -6.51
N PRO A 35 -0.53 18.53 -6.18
CA PRO A 35 -0.82 19.25 -4.95
C PRO A 35 -0.35 18.43 -3.75
N PHE A 36 0.30 19.10 -2.77
CA PHE A 36 0.60 18.46 -1.49
C PHE A 36 -0.70 18.34 -0.69
N ILE A 37 -1.06 17.12 -0.33
CA ILE A 37 -2.23 16.80 0.49
C ILE A 37 -1.72 16.25 1.81
N GLU A 38 -2.07 16.92 2.89
CA GLU A 38 -1.75 16.47 4.24
C GLU A 38 -2.80 15.50 4.74
N GLY A 39 -2.36 14.40 5.34
CA GLY A 39 -3.27 13.43 5.93
C GLY A 39 -2.63 12.05 6.14
N PRO A 40 -3.28 11.18 6.92
CA PRO A 40 -2.81 9.83 7.11
C PRO A 40 -2.96 8.99 5.82
N ILE A 41 -2.05 8.06 5.64
CA ILE A 41 -2.12 7.06 4.58
C ILE A 41 -3.17 6.01 4.94
N VAL A 42 -4.05 5.77 4.00
CA VAL A 42 -5.05 4.70 4.04
C VAL A 42 -4.78 3.77 2.86
N VAL A 43 -4.73 2.50 3.16
CA VAL A 43 -4.37 1.47 2.19
C VAL A 43 -5.54 0.51 2.05
N VAL A 44 -5.85 0.14 0.82
CA VAL A 44 -6.87 -0.88 0.53
C VAL A 44 -6.21 -2.03 -0.23
N GLU A 45 -6.19 -3.19 0.38
CA GLU A 45 -5.85 -4.44 -0.28
C GLU A 45 -7.12 -4.98 -0.94
N ALA A 46 -7.10 -5.21 -2.24
CA ALA A 46 -8.27 -5.67 -2.97
C ALA A 46 -7.95 -6.87 -3.84
N VAL A 47 -8.84 -7.87 -3.82
CA VAL A 47 -8.78 -9.03 -4.73
C VAL A 47 -9.97 -8.99 -5.66
N ARG A 48 -9.73 -8.99 -6.96
CA ARG A 48 -10.79 -9.01 -7.97
C ARG A 48 -10.74 -10.28 -8.79
N GLN A 49 -11.90 -10.93 -8.88
CA GLN A 49 -12.20 -12.01 -9.82
C GLN A 49 -13.12 -11.50 -10.92
N PRO A 50 -12.72 -11.55 -12.21
CA PRO A 50 -13.52 -10.94 -13.29
C PRO A 50 -14.76 -11.74 -13.65
N LYS A 51 -14.80 -13.06 -13.35
CA LYS A 51 -15.93 -13.95 -13.69
C LYS A 51 -16.25 -14.91 -12.52
N PRO A 52 -17.40 -14.73 -11.82
CA PRO A 52 -18.27 -13.54 -11.89
C PRO A 52 -17.53 -12.31 -11.40
N ASN A 53 -17.96 -11.10 -11.78
CA ASN A 53 -17.31 -9.88 -11.34
C ASN A 53 -17.47 -9.69 -9.82
N LYS A 54 -16.49 -10.17 -9.07
CA LYS A 54 -16.48 -10.13 -7.60
C LYS A 54 -15.22 -9.44 -7.13
N VAL A 55 -15.37 -8.49 -6.20
CA VAL A 55 -14.28 -7.76 -5.59
C VAL A 55 -14.45 -7.79 -4.07
N VAL A 56 -13.38 -8.15 -3.39
CA VAL A 56 -13.26 -8.00 -1.93
C VAL A 56 -12.17 -6.98 -1.67
N ALA A 57 -12.43 -6.05 -0.76
CA ALA A 57 -11.50 -5.01 -0.36
C ALA A 57 -11.38 -4.98 1.16
N VAL A 58 -10.17 -4.81 1.67
CA VAL A 58 -9.86 -4.70 3.10
C VAL A 58 -9.12 -3.40 3.33
N THR A 59 -9.73 -2.51 4.11
CA THR A 59 -9.22 -1.17 4.38
C THR A 59 -8.40 -1.16 5.66
N ARG A 60 -7.24 -0.50 5.62
CA ARG A 60 -6.43 -0.21 6.80
C ARG A 60 -5.86 1.20 6.75
N ARG A 61 -5.71 1.81 7.91
CA ARG A 61 -4.99 3.09 8.06
C ARG A 61 -3.68 2.84 8.80
N GLU A 62 -2.61 3.46 8.32
CA GLU A 62 -1.32 3.43 8.98
C GLU A 62 -1.34 4.27 10.25
N ILE A 63 -0.83 3.69 11.35
CA ILE A 63 -0.61 4.38 12.64
C ILE A 63 0.88 4.62 12.83
N ILE A 64 1.71 3.60 12.56
CA ILE A 64 3.15 3.67 12.63
C ILE A 64 3.72 3.02 11.37
N SER A 65 4.61 3.73 10.69
CA SER A 65 5.36 3.23 9.53
C SER A 65 6.85 3.50 9.69
N THR A 66 7.65 2.75 8.94
CA THR A 66 9.09 3.00 8.83
C THR A 66 9.33 4.26 7.99
N PRO A 67 10.54 4.87 8.06
CA PRO A 67 10.91 5.98 7.18
C PRO A 67 10.83 5.65 5.68
N HIS A 68 10.81 4.38 5.32
CA HIS A 68 10.69 3.89 3.92
C HIS A 68 9.26 3.50 3.53
N GLY A 69 8.26 3.84 4.35
CA GLY A 69 6.84 3.60 4.05
C GLY A 69 6.33 2.19 4.35
N CYS A 70 7.08 1.33 5.04
CA CYS A 70 6.55 0.03 5.46
C CYS A 70 5.71 0.18 6.72
N SER A 71 4.46 -0.30 6.70
CA SER A 71 3.57 -0.29 7.86
C SER A 71 4.11 -1.17 9.00
N ILE A 72 4.17 -0.62 10.21
CA ILE A 72 4.50 -1.34 11.45
C ILE A 72 3.22 -1.61 12.25
N THR A 73 2.40 -0.60 12.46
CA THR A 73 1.12 -0.70 13.17
C THR A 73 0.04 -0.08 12.32
N VAL A 74 -1.05 -0.81 12.17
CA VAL A 74 -2.21 -0.38 11.39
C VAL A 74 -3.49 -0.55 12.20
N ILE A 75 -4.52 0.21 11.85
CA ILE A 75 -5.89 -0.10 12.22
C ILE A 75 -6.61 -0.61 10.97
N VAL A 76 -7.15 -1.83 11.05
CA VAL A 76 -8.06 -2.38 10.04
C VAL A 76 -9.48 -2.01 10.44
N TYR A 77 -10.24 -1.44 9.52
CA TYR A 77 -11.60 -0.98 9.75
C TYR A 77 -12.42 -1.07 8.46
N GLN A 78 -13.73 -0.99 8.59
CA GLN A 78 -14.62 -0.97 7.44
C GLN A 78 -14.87 0.46 6.99
N ASP A 79 -14.70 0.69 5.68
CA ASP A 79 -15.04 1.95 5.00
C ASP A 79 -15.78 1.62 3.71
N ASN A 80 -17.09 1.65 3.77
CA ASN A 80 -17.94 1.25 2.64
C ASN A 80 -17.78 2.17 1.42
N GLU A 81 -17.53 3.46 1.63
CA GLU A 81 -17.35 4.42 0.54
C GLU A 81 -16.04 4.16 -0.20
N LEU A 82 -14.94 4.05 0.55
CA LEU A 82 -13.63 3.78 0.00
C LEU A 82 -13.54 2.40 -0.66
N GLU A 83 -14.12 1.38 -0.03
CA GLU A 83 -14.21 0.03 -0.59
C GLU A 83 -15.00 0.01 -1.89
N HIS A 84 -16.12 0.76 -1.95
CA HIS A 84 -16.90 0.89 -3.17
C HIS A 84 -16.11 1.59 -4.29
N ALA A 85 -15.45 2.70 -3.98
CA ALA A 85 -14.57 3.40 -4.94
C ALA A 85 -13.45 2.48 -5.45
N THR A 86 -12.83 1.71 -4.56
CA THR A 86 -11.78 0.75 -4.92
C THR A 86 -12.32 -0.36 -5.84
N LYS A 87 -13.52 -0.87 -5.60
CA LYS A 87 -14.18 -1.84 -6.50
C LYS A 87 -14.33 -1.27 -7.92
N ILE A 88 -14.80 -0.03 -8.06
CA ILE A 88 -14.92 0.63 -9.36
C ILE A 88 -13.55 0.76 -10.04
N LEU A 89 -12.52 1.14 -9.30
CA LEU A 89 -11.16 1.24 -9.84
C LEU A 89 -10.63 -0.10 -10.34
N THR A 90 -10.77 -1.17 -9.56
CA THR A 90 -10.32 -2.51 -9.96
C THR A 90 -11.02 -3.00 -11.23
N GLU A 91 -12.29 -2.68 -11.40
CA GLU A 91 -13.06 -3.00 -12.60
C GLU A 91 -12.55 -2.22 -13.82
N LYS A 92 -12.41 -0.91 -13.69
CA LYS A 92 -11.92 -0.03 -14.76
C LYS A 92 -10.49 -0.36 -15.21
N LEU A 93 -9.65 -0.77 -14.28
CA LEU A 93 -8.27 -1.17 -14.54
C LEU A 93 -8.15 -2.64 -15.00
N ASN A 94 -9.26 -3.37 -15.09
CA ASN A 94 -9.29 -4.80 -15.44
C ASN A 94 -8.36 -5.65 -14.58
N VAL A 95 -8.27 -5.34 -13.28
CA VAL A 95 -7.44 -6.11 -12.34
C VAL A 95 -7.92 -7.56 -12.29
N ILE A 96 -6.99 -8.51 -12.21
CA ILE A 96 -7.23 -9.92 -11.90
C ILE A 96 -6.34 -10.28 -10.72
N GLY A 97 -6.94 -10.79 -9.66
CA GLY A 97 -6.21 -11.12 -8.43
C GLY A 97 -6.02 -9.90 -7.53
N ASP A 98 -4.92 -9.89 -6.80
CA ASP A 98 -4.61 -8.90 -5.77
C ASP A 98 -4.02 -7.61 -6.34
N VAL A 99 -4.41 -6.50 -5.74
CA VAL A 99 -3.90 -5.17 -6.01
C VAL A 99 -3.98 -4.33 -4.75
N ASN A 100 -3.01 -3.46 -4.58
CA ASN A 100 -2.95 -2.53 -3.46
C ASN A 100 -3.17 -1.09 -3.95
N PHE A 101 -4.09 -0.38 -3.33
CA PHE A 101 -4.31 1.06 -3.53
C PHE A 101 -3.92 1.85 -2.29
N GLU A 102 -3.22 2.94 -2.49
CA GLU A 102 -2.85 3.87 -1.41
C GLU A 102 -3.57 5.20 -1.60
N TYR A 103 -4.13 5.71 -0.51
CA TYR A 103 -4.88 6.96 -0.46
C TYR A 103 -4.36 7.84 0.66
N ILE A 104 -4.55 9.16 0.52
CA ILE A 104 -4.44 10.11 1.62
C ILE A 104 -5.85 10.48 2.04
N LEU A 105 -6.16 10.36 3.34
CA LEU A 105 -7.38 10.91 3.92
C LEU A 105 -7.11 12.37 4.29
N ALA A 106 -7.60 13.29 3.47
CA ALA A 106 -7.40 14.72 3.70
C ALA A 106 -8.25 15.25 4.88
N PRO A 107 -7.91 16.43 5.44
CA PRO A 107 -8.65 17.03 6.55
C PRO A 107 -10.12 17.34 6.25
N ASP A 108 -10.50 17.46 4.97
CA ASP A 108 -11.87 17.65 4.52
C ASP A 108 -12.69 16.34 4.46
N GLY A 109 -12.09 15.23 4.88
CA GLY A 109 -12.69 13.90 4.89
C GLY A 109 -12.68 13.17 3.56
N LYS A 110 -12.06 13.72 2.51
CA LYS A 110 -11.97 13.07 1.20
C LYS A 110 -10.75 12.19 1.07
N TYR A 111 -10.89 11.15 0.29
CA TYR A 111 -9.79 10.27 -0.10
C TYR A 111 -9.19 10.71 -1.45
N TYR A 112 -7.88 10.85 -1.47
CA TYR A 112 -7.12 11.13 -2.68
C TYR A 112 -6.26 9.93 -3.02
N LEU A 113 -6.47 9.35 -4.21
CA LEU A 113 -5.66 8.23 -4.69
C LEU A 113 -4.24 8.71 -4.96
N VAL A 114 -3.27 8.03 -4.34
CA VAL A 114 -1.84 8.30 -4.50
C VAL A 114 -1.19 7.30 -5.42
N GLU A 115 -1.45 6.01 -5.20
CA GLU A 115 -0.73 4.94 -5.88
C GLU A 115 -1.61 3.70 -6.06
N CYS A 116 -1.38 3.02 -7.18
CA CYS A 116 -1.91 1.70 -7.44
C CYS A 116 -0.76 0.73 -7.67
N ASN A 117 -0.61 -0.24 -6.79
CA ASN A 117 0.43 -1.26 -6.85
C ASN A 117 -0.19 -2.59 -7.30
N PRO A 118 0.01 -3.06 -8.57
CA PRO A 118 -0.58 -4.29 -9.08
C PRO A 118 0.17 -5.54 -8.56
N ARG A 119 0.22 -5.68 -7.27
CA ARG A 119 0.91 -6.73 -6.51
C ARG A 119 0.43 -6.75 -5.07
N PHE A 120 0.76 -7.80 -4.33
CA PHE A 120 0.65 -7.81 -2.87
C PHE A 120 1.41 -6.63 -2.27
N SER A 121 0.77 -5.93 -1.35
CA SER A 121 1.47 -4.92 -0.55
C SER A 121 2.43 -5.59 0.44
N ALA A 122 3.38 -4.83 0.97
CA ALA A 122 4.18 -5.27 2.13
C ALA A 122 3.32 -5.52 3.38
N GLY A 123 2.07 -5.07 3.37
CA GLY A 123 1.09 -5.22 4.45
C GLY A 123 -0.05 -6.20 4.16
N CYS A 124 0.03 -7.04 3.12
CA CYS A 124 -1.02 -8.01 2.78
C CYS A 124 -1.36 -8.96 3.95
N GLU A 125 -0.38 -9.28 4.79
CA GLU A 125 -0.59 -10.07 6.01
C GLU A 125 -1.61 -9.46 6.97
N PHE A 126 -1.72 -8.13 7.03
CA PHE A 126 -2.74 -7.49 7.86
C PHE A 126 -4.16 -7.80 7.39
N ALA A 127 -4.38 -7.96 6.08
CA ALA A 127 -5.67 -8.41 5.55
C ALA A 127 -5.93 -9.88 5.92
N CYS A 128 -4.90 -10.74 5.84
CA CYS A 128 -4.99 -12.13 6.25
C CYS A 128 -5.34 -12.25 7.75
N MET A 129 -4.67 -11.49 8.61
CA MET A 129 -4.96 -11.44 10.05
C MET A 129 -6.35 -10.88 10.36
N ALA A 130 -6.88 -10.00 9.52
CA ALA A 130 -8.24 -9.49 9.65
C ALA A 130 -9.30 -10.52 9.23
N GLY A 131 -8.89 -11.65 8.67
CA GLY A 131 -9.76 -12.77 8.29
C GLY A 131 -10.04 -12.91 6.81
N TYR A 132 -9.30 -12.19 5.96
CA TYR A 132 -9.36 -12.37 4.51
C TYR A 132 -8.00 -12.75 3.94
N ASP A 133 -7.81 -14.04 3.63
CA ASP A 133 -6.59 -14.52 3.00
C ASP A 133 -6.52 -14.05 1.54
N CYS A 134 -5.93 -12.86 1.34
CA CYS A 134 -5.79 -12.26 0.02
C CYS A 134 -4.86 -13.08 -0.88
N VAL A 135 -3.90 -13.81 -0.32
CA VAL A 135 -2.96 -14.65 -1.08
C VAL A 135 -3.67 -15.88 -1.64
N GLU A 136 -4.43 -16.60 -0.81
CA GLU A 136 -5.22 -17.75 -1.25
C GLU A 136 -6.28 -17.31 -2.28
N ASN A 137 -6.98 -16.21 -2.02
CA ASN A 137 -8.01 -15.70 -2.92
C ASN A 137 -7.43 -15.17 -4.23
N HIS A 138 -6.23 -14.59 -4.23
CA HIS A 138 -5.50 -14.27 -5.47
C HIS A 138 -5.28 -15.54 -6.31
N ILE A 139 -4.80 -16.63 -5.70
CA ILE A 139 -4.57 -17.90 -6.40
C ILE A 139 -5.88 -18.46 -6.98
N LYS A 140 -6.99 -18.38 -6.24
CA LYS A 140 -8.32 -18.81 -6.70
C LYS A 140 -8.74 -18.10 -7.98
N CYS A 141 -8.37 -16.83 -8.18
CA CYS A 141 -8.68 -16.10 -9.42
C CYS A 141 -8.11 -16.75 -10.69
N PHE A 142 -7.07 -17.58 -10.57
CA PHE A 142 -6.39 -18.26 -11.69
C PHE A 142 -6.64 -19.77 -11.73
N GLN A 143 -7.51 -20.28 -10.84
CA GLN A 143 -7.81 -21.71 -10.72
C GLN A 143 -9.28 -22.05 -11.01
N ASP A 144 -10.05 -21.14 -11.61
CA ASP A 144 -11.50 -21.28 -11.81
C ASP A 144 -12.29 -21.57 -10.51
N LYS A 145 -11.74 -21.12 -9.37
CA LYS A 145 -12.38 -21.20 -8.05
C LYS A 145 -12.92 -19.84 -7.65
N MET A 146 -14.06 -19.83 -6.97
CA MET A 146 -14.64 -18.59 -6.44
C MET A 146 -13.79 -18.04 -5.31
N ILE A 147 -13.53 -16.75 -5.34
CA ILE A 147 -12.98 -16.03 -4.17
C ILE A 147 -14.03 -15.98 -3.06
N GLU A 148 -13.55 -15.98 -1.83
CA GLU A 148 -14.40 -15.97 -0.65
C GLU A 148 -15.06 -14.60 -0.44
N ASP A 149 -16.13 -14.57 0.34
CA ASP A 149 -16.70 -13.35 0.85
C ASP A 149 -15.91 -12.91 2.09
N PHE A 150 -15.79 -11.62 2.28
CA PHE A 150 -15.21 -11.05 3.48
C PHE A 150 -16.30 -10.38 4.30
N HIS A 151 -16.41 -10.81 5.56
CA HIS A 151 -17.35 -10.22 6.51
C HIS A 151 -16.55 -9.57 7.64
N PHE A 152 -16.42 -8.26 7.55
CA PHE A 152 -15.75 -7.49 8.57
C PHE A 152 -16.49 -7.61 9.91
N LYS A 153 -15.78 -7.93 10.99
CA LYS A 153 -16.39 -8.20 12.30
C LYS A 153 -16.23 -7.04 13.28
N HIS A 154 -15.04 -6.49 13.36
CA HIS A 154 -14.72 -5.40 14.30
C HIS A 154 -13.38 -4.76 13.92
N ASN A 155 -13.21 -3.50 14.31
CA ASN A 155 -11.94 -2.80 14.13
C ASN A 155 -10.83 -3.52 14.89
N MET A 156 -9.65 -3.61 14.27
CA MET A 156 -8.48 -4.27 14.84
C MET A 156 -7.26 -3.38 14.70
N ILE A 157 -6.49 -3.25 15.78
CA ILE A 157 -5.13 -2.71 15.70
C ILE A 157 -4.19 -3.91 15.63
N ILE A 158 -3.40 -3.94 14.56
CA ILE A 158 -2.44 -5.01 14.30
C ILE A 158 -1.06 -4.40 14.21
N SER A 159 -0.10 -4.98 14.92
CA SER A 159 1.29 -4.52 14.94
C SER A 159 2.25 -5.64 14.58
N ARG A 160 3.32 -5.29 13.88
CA ARG A 160 4.44 -6.20 13.64
C ARG A 160 5.32 -6.28 14.88
N LYS A 161 5.81 -7.47 15.16
CA LYS A 161 6.77 -7.77 16.21
C LYS A 161 8.11 -8.12 15.56
N TYR A 162 9.18 -7.55 16.07
CA TYR A 162 10.53 -8.04 15.81
C TYR A 162 10.91 -9.02 16.90
N GLU A 163 11.59 -10.09 16.52
CA GLU A 163 12.03 -11.12 17.44
C GLU A 163 13.44 -11.56 17.06
N GLU A 164 14.33 -11.56 18.04
CA GLU A 164 15.70 -12.02 17.87
C GLU A 164 15.72 -13.54 17.90
N TYR A 165 16.47 -14.13 16.97
CA TYR A 165 16.72 -15.54 16.92
C TYR A 165 18.14 -15.84 16.44
N ILE A 166 18.71 -16.95 16.91
CA ILE A 166 20.05 -17.36 16.53
C ILE A 166 19.98 -17.95 15.11
N THR A 167 20.71 -17.34 14.18
CA THR A 167 20.78 -17.80 12.78
C THR A 167 21.93 -18.75 12.52
N ALA A 168 23.00 -18.67 13.34
CA ALA A 168 24.16 -19.56 13.25
C ALA A 168 24.88 -19.63 14.59
N VAL A 169 25.55 -20.76 14.83
CA VAL A 169 26.43 -21.00 16.00
C VAL A 169 27.78 -21.49 15.44
N ASP A 170 28.86 -21.14 16.10
CA ASP A 170 30.24 -21.53 15.71
C ASP A 170 30.59 -21.16 14.26
N CYS A 171 30.10 -19.99 13.83
CA CYS A 171 30.38 -19.46 12.50
C CYS A 171 31.62 -18.54 12.54
N ASP A 172 32.44 -18.59 11.48
CA ASP A 172 33.48 -17.60 11.27
C ASP A 172 32.86 -16.19 11.22
N VAL A 173 33.54 -15.21 11.83
CA VAL A 173 33.11 -13.80 11.74
C VAL A 173 33.57 -13.26 10.38
N PRO A 174 32.70 -13.25 9.36
CA PRO A 174 33.06 -12.70 8.06
C PRO A 174 33.21 -11.20 8.18
N TYR A 175 34.16 -10.65 7.46
CA TYR A 175 34.32 -9.20 7.29
C TYR A 175 33.17 -8.68 6.41
N PHE A 176 32.01 -8.42 7.00
CA PHE A 176 30.92 -7.77 6.28
C PHE A 176 31.12 -6.26 6.31
N ASN A 177 31.27 -5.67 5.14
CA ASN A 177 30.94 -4.26 5.01
C ASN A 177 29.45 -4.09 5.33
N THR A 178 29.13 -3.24 6.29
CA THR A 178 27.75 -2.93 6.64
C THR A 178 27.00 -2.55 5.38
N ILE A 179 26.00 -3.33 5.01
CA ILE A 179 25.09 -2.98 3.93
C ILE A 179 24.32 -1.75 4.44
N LYS A 180 24.63 -0.60 3.86
CA LYS A 180 23.89 0.66 4.15
C LYS A 180 22.62 0.74 3.32
#